data_f5e9da9f30be010daaf4c205a54b80a1
#
_entry.id   f5e9da9f30be010daaf4c205a54b80a1
#
_cell.length_a   1.000
_cell.length_b   1.000
_cell.length_c   1.000
_cell.angle_alpha   90.00
_cell.angle_beta   90.00
_cell.angle_gamma   90.00
#
_symmetry.space_group_name_H-M   'P 1'
#
loop_
_entity.id
_entity.type
_entity.pdbx_description
1 polymer ?
#
loop_
_entity_poly.entity_id
_entity_poly.type
_entity_poly.pdbx_seq_one_letter_code
_entity_poly.pdbx_strand_id
1 'polypeptide(L)'
;ANEFKGVEQISRRTELTEKYARSGVDWQAEIRSYAKYLEGQEKPAPVKPERKEYKDKEVKVKGWPFDKAAAQTMLAKEGETKMSIELAPGVKMNFVRVPAGSFVMGSNRGHSDYSPAHKQVVKKGFWMGEIEVSNEQFRTIFPEHDSRFIRQLWKDHVHQGYPANNPEQPAIRVSWEEAMAFCKKLSEK
;
A
#
# COMPACT_ATOMS: atom_id res chain seq x y z
N ALA A 1 -17.62 8.41 -27.35
CA ALA A 1 -16.73 7.83 -26.31
C ALA A 1 -16.08 8.88 -25.39
N ASN A 2 -16.01 10.16 -25.82
CA ASN A 2 -15.43 11.26 -25.01
C ASN A 2 -16.46 11.98 -24.12
N GLU A 3 -17.73 11.95 -24.43
CA GLU A 3 -18.79 12.58 -23.62
C GLU A 3 -19.04 11.83 -22.30
N PHE A 4 -18.89 10.51 -22.30
CA PHE A 4 -19.07 9.70 -21.08
C PHE A 4 -18.02 9.98 -19.99
N LYS A 5 -16.78 10.33 -20.35
CA LYS A 5 -15.73 10.63 -19.36
C LYS A 5 -15.99 11.90 -18.53
N GLY A 6 -16.69 12.89 -19.12
CA GLY A 6 -17.07 14.11 -18.42
C GLY A 6 -18.16 13.87 -17.38
N VAL A 7 -19.16 13.07 -17.71
CA VAL A 7 -20.30 12.78 -16.82
C VAL A 7 -19.89 11.93 -15.61
N GLU A 8 -19.01 10.94 -15.81
CA GLU A 8 -18.47 10.13 -14.71
C GLU A 8 -17.62 10.93 -13.71
N GLN A 9 -16.80 11.86 -14.20
CA GLN A 9 -16.05 12.74 -13.31
C GLN A 9 -16.97 13.66 -12.52
N ILE A 10 -18.07 14.13 -13.10
CA ILE A 10 -19.07 14.96 -12.43
C ILE A 10 -19.81 14.16 -11.35
N SER A 11 -20.21 12.92 -11.61
CA SER A 11 -20.90 12.07 -10.64
C SER A 11 -20.04 11.78 -9.41
N ARG A 12 -18.76 11.43 -9.60
CA ARG A 12 -17.79 11.24 -8.49
C ARG A 12 -17.57 12.49 -7.65
N ARG A 13 -17.69 13.65 -8.29
CA ARG A 13 -17.52 14.94 -7.62
C ARG A 13 -18.75 15.32 -6.81
N THR A 14 -19.93 14.90 -7.21
CA THR A 14 -21.16 15.08 -6.43
C THR A 14 -21.07 14.29 -5.11
N GLU A 15 -20.60 13.04 -5.14
CA GLU A 15 -20.34 12.26 -3.91
C GLU A 15 -19.28 12.91 -3.00
N LEU A 16 -18.21 13.45 -3.59
CA LEU A 16 -17.19 14.19 -2.84
C LEU A 16 -17.73 15.52 -2.30
N THR A 17 -18.57 16.20 -3.06
CA THR A 17 -19.20 17.47 -2.65
C THR A 17 -20.13 17.25 -1.44
N GLU A 18 -20.92 16.20 -1.42
CA GLU A 18 -21.76 15.84 -0.26
C GLU A 18 -20.91 15.50 0.97
N LYS A 19 -19.79 14.80 0.77
CA LYS A 19 -18.87 14.43 1.85
C LYS A 19 -18.12 15.63 2.43
N TYR A 20 -17.84 16.65 1.61
CA TYR A 20 -17.06 17.85 2.00
C TYR A 20 -17.89 19.15 2.04
N ALA A 21 -19.22 19.07 1.92
CA ALA A 21 -20.13 20.21 2.01
C ALA A 21 -20.01 21.01 3.35
N ARG A 22 -19.36 20.44 4.35
CA ARG A 22 -19.07 21.09 5.64
C ARG A 22 -17.89 22.06 5.61
N SER A 23 -17.15 22.14 4.51
CA SER A 23 -15.94 23.00 4.40
C SER A 23 -16.23 24.43 3.99
N GLY A 24 -17.47 24.79 3.63
CA GLY A 24 -17.84 26.12 3.16
C GLY A 24 -17.29 26.51 1.77
N VAL A 25 -16.62 25.59 1.08
CA VAL A 25 -16.07 25.80 -0.27
C VAL A 25 -17.11 25.41 -1.31
N ASP A 26 -17.44 26.31 -2.24
CA ASP A 26 -18.29 26.01 -3.41
C ASP A 26 -17.49 25.19 -4.43
N TRP A 27 -17.44 23.89 -4.19
CA TRP A 27 -16.74 22.95 -5.06
C TRP A 27 -17.31 22.89 -6.48
N GLN A 28 -18.59 23.23 -6.68
CA GLN A 28 -19.16 23.29 -8.02
C GLN A 28 -18.61 24.46 -8.83
N ALA A 29 -18.39 25.60 -8.17
CA ALA A 29 -17.75 26.75 -8.81
C ALA A 29 -16.29 26.43 -9.18
N GLU A 30 -15.58 25.78 -8.28
CA GLU A 30 -14.17 25.39 -8.50
C GLU A 30 -14.03 24.33 -9.60
N ILE A 31 -14.95 23.37 -9.66
CA ILE A 31 -15.05 22.39 -10.74
C ILE A 31 -15.30 23.06 -12.09
N ARG A 32 -16.23 24.00 -12.16
CA ARG A 32 -16.50 24.75 -13.39
C ARG A 32 -15.29 25.57 -13.83
N SER A 33 -14.61 26.22 -12.88
CA SER A 33 -13.38 26.96 -13.14
C SER A 33 -12.26 26.06 -13.69
N TYR A 34 -12.08 24.87 -13.10
CA TYR A 34 -11.09 23.91 -13.55
C TYR A 34 -11.43 23.29 -14.91
N ALA A 35 -12.71 23.01 -15.18
CA ALA A 35 -13.16 22.53 -16.48
C ALA A 35 -12.88 23.58 -17.56
N LYS A 36 -13.20 24.86 -17.31
CA LYS A 36 -12.91 25.97 -18.19
C LYS A 36 -11.41 26.20 -18.42
N TYR A 37 -10.60 26.00 -17.37
CA TYR A 37 -9.14 25.98 -17.46
C TYR A 37 -8.63 24.91 -18.40
N LEU A 38 -9.19 23.68 -18.31
CA LEU A 38 -8.80 22.55 -19.16
C LEU A 38 -9.24 22.72 -20.62
N GLU A 39 -10.37 23.39 -20.88
CA GLU A 39 -10.85 23.70 -22.22
C GLU A 39 -9.94 24.70 -22.94
N GLY A 40 -9.28 25.60 -22.21
CA GLY A 40 -8.34 26.59 -22.76
C GLY A 40 -6.89 26.08 -22.91
N GLN A 41 -6.59 24.87 -22.43
CA GLN A 41 -5.25 24.30 -22.55
C GLN A 41 -5.18 23.42 -23.81
N GLU A 42 -4.32 23.76 -24.75
CA GLU A 42 -3.85 22.80 -25.75
C GLU A 42 -3.33 21.59 -24.97
N LYS A 43 -3.87 20.39 -25.29
CA LYS A 43 -3.35 19.16 -24.67
C LYS A 43 -1.85 19.14 -24.85
N PRO A 44 -1.04 19.23 -23.79
CA PRO A 44 0.38 19.06 -23.96
C PRO A 44 0.58 17.72 -24.64
N ALA A 45 1.41 17.70 -25.69
CA ALA A 45 1.79 16.46 -26.33
C ALA A 45 2.17 15.46 -25.22
N PRO A 46 1.74 14.18 -25.29
CA PRO A 46 2.04 13.22 -24.25
C PRO A 46 3.55 13.21 -24.06
N VAL A 47 3.99 13.83 -22.98
CA VAL A 47 5.39 13.77 -22.56
C VAL A 47 5.61 12.29 -22.27
N LYS A 48 6.20 11.60 -23.22
CA LYS A 48 6.76 10.27 -22.92
C LYS A 48 7.69 10.50 -21.75
N PRO A 49 7.45 9.92 -20.57
CA PRO A 49 8.40 10.05 -19.49
C PRO A 49 9.74 9.60 -20.07
N GLU A 50 10.74 10.50 -20.05
CA GLU A 50 12.09 10.08 -20.36
C GLU A 50 12.40 8.90 -19.45
N ARG A 51 12.45 7.71 -20.04
CA ARG A 51 12.98 6.56 -19.34
C ARG A 51 14.44 6.91 -19.07
N LYS A 52 14.73 7.36 -17.87
CA LYS A 52 16.10 7.40 -17.40
C LYS A 52 16.58 5.94 -17.47
N GLU A 53 17.33 5.61 -18.51
CA GLU A 53 18.06 4.35 -18.55
C GLU A 53 19.03 4.40 -17.36
N TYR A 54 18.62 3.81 -16.26
CA TYR A 54 19.55 3.51 -15.19
C TYR A 54 20.46 2.43 -15.75
N LYS A 55 21.66 2.86 -16.24
CA LYS A 55 22.71 1.94 -16.67
C LYS A 55 22.85 0.89 -15.58
N ASP A 56 22.77 -0.37 -15.96
CA ASP A 56 22.84 -1.54 -15.10
C ASP A 56 24.16 -1.56 -14.30
N LYS A 57 24.30 -0.70 -13.31
CA LYS A 57 25.30 -0.91 -12.27
C LYS A 57 24.76 -2.02 -11.39
N GLU A 58 25.29 -3.23 -11.60
CA GLU A 58 24.99 -4.36 -10.74
C GLU A 58 25.37 -3.99 -9.30
N VAL A 59 24.36 -3.88 -8.44
CA VAL A 59 24.56 -3.63 -7.02
C VAL A 59 24.87 -4.97 -6.36
N LYS A 60 26.12 -5.15 -5.92
CA LYS A 60 26.57 -6.36 -5.23
C LYS A 60 26.51 -6.16 -3.72
N VAL A 61 25.87 -7.09 -3.04
CA VAL A 61 25.85 -7.17 -1.58
C VAL A 61 26.39 -8.55 -1.19
N LYS A 62 27.40 -8.58 -0.32
CA LYS A 62 28.01 -9.84 0.12
C LYS A 62 26.97 -10.76 0.74
N GLY A 63 26.85 -11.98 0.21
CA GLY A 63 25.89 -12.96 0.66
C GLY A 63 24.47 -12.79 0.12
N TRP A 64 24.23 -11.88 -0.81
CA TRP A 64 22.96 -11.69 -1.47
C TRP A 64 23.08 -12.02 -2.99
N PRO A 65 22.09 -12.67 -3.60
CA PRO A 65 20.95 -13.33 -2.98
C PRO A 65 21.39 -14.56 -2.19
N PHE A 66 20.69 -14.87 -1.11
CA PHE A 66 20.92 -16.07 -0.30
C PHE A 66 19.84 -17.12 -0.58
N ASP A 67 20.23 -18.38 -0.49
CA ASP A 67 19.32 -19.51 -0.61
C ASP A 67 18.65 -19.87 0.74
N LYS A 68 17.77 -20.87 0.71
CA LYS A 68 17.03 -21.33 1.90
C LYS A 68 17.98 -21.80 3.03
N ALA A 69 19.07 -22.45 2.70
CA ALA A 69 20.00 -22.98 3.69
C ALA A 69 20.76 -21.86 4.41
N ALA A 70 21.22 -20.86 3.64
CA ALA A 70 21.83 -19.66 4.19
C ALA A 70 20.86 -18.87 5.05
N ALA A 71 19.58 -18.72 4.62
CA ALA A 71 18.55 -18.08 5.42
C ALA A 71 18.32 -18.80 6.76
N GLN A 72 18.24 -20.13 6.76
CA GLN A 72 18.10 -20.93 7.99
C GLN A 72 19.31 -20.76 8.93
N THR A 73 20.52 -20.70 8.36
CA THR A 73 21.74 -20.47 9.15
C THR A 73 21.75 -19.07 9.78
N MET A 74 21.24 -18.06 9.11
CA MET A 74 21.11 -16.71 9.65
C MET A 74 20.07 -16.67 10.77
N LEU A 75 18.90 -17.29 10.57
CA LEU A 75 17.83 -17.35 11.55
C LEU A 75 18.23 -18.13 12.81
N ALA A 76 18.99 -19.21 12.67
CA ALA A 76 19.48 -20.01 13.82
C ALA A 76 20.32 -19.19 14.81
N LYS A 77 20.88 -18.06 14.39
CA LYS A 77 21.66 -17.15 15.25
C LYS A 77 20.77 -16.17 16.03
N GLU A 78 19.52 -15.98 15.63
CA GLU A 78 18.59 -15.03 16.24
C GLU A 78 17.87 -15.60 17.48
N GLY A 79 17.99 -16.89 17.75
CA GLY A 79 17.27 -17.59 18.82
C GLY A 79 15.84 -17.93 18.38
N GLU A 80 14.84 -17.33 19.00
CA GLU A 80 13.44 -17.56 18.66
C GLU A 80 13.11 -17.00 17.27
N THR A 81 12.59 -17.85 16.39
CA THR A 81 12.33 -17.52 14.99
C THR A 81 10.85 -17.35 14.65
N LYS A 82 9.97 -17.79 15.55
CA LYS A 82 8.51 -17.66 15.44
C LYS A 82 7.92 -17.22 16.77
N MET A 83 6.88 -16.40 16.70
CA MET A 83 6.15 -15.90 17.85
C MET A 83 4.67 -15.81 17.50
N SER A 84 3.80 -16.01 18.48
CA SER A 84 2.36 -15.79 18.34
C SER A 84 1.88 -14.89 19.47
N ILE A 85 1.09 -13.88 19.13
CA ILE A 85 0.47 -12.95 20.08
C ILE A 85 -1.03 -13.11 19.97
N GLU A 86 -1.74 -13.18 21.08
CA GLU A 86 -3.18 -13.09 21.13
C GLU A 86 -3.60 -11.60 21.23
N LEU A 87 -4.29 -11.10 20.21
CA LEU A 87 -4.73 -9.71 20.11
C LEU A 87 -6.01 -9.47 20.90
N ALA A 88 -6.93 -10.42 20.82
CA ALA A 88 -8.20 -10.50 21.56
C ALA A 88 -8.55 -11.99 21.77
N PRO A 89 -9.51 -12.34 22.61
CA PRO A 89 -9.93 -13.72 22.80
C PRO A 89 -10.21 -14.44 21.49
N GLY A 90 -9.38 -15.46 21.18
CA GLY A 90 -9.46 -16.24 19.94
C GLY A 90 -8.82 -15.62 18.71
N VAL A 91 -8.40 -14.35 18.73
CA VAL A 91 -7.75 -13.67 17.61
C VAL A 91 -6.25 -13.65 17.81
N LYS A 92 -5.53 -14.46 17.03
CA LYS A 92 -4.08 -14.59 17.12
C LYS A 92 -3.39 -13.98 15.91
N MET A 93 -2.16 -13.54 16.11
CA MET A 93 -1.27 -13.09 15.04
C MET A 93 0.08 -13.76 15.17
N ASN A 94 0.51 -14.44 14.10
CA ASN A 94 1.80 -15.13 14.04
C ASN A 94 2.85 -14.25 13.39
N PHE A 95 4.06 -14.34 13.90
CA PHE A 95 5.21 -13.58 13.44
C PHE A 95 6.38 -14.49 13.12
N VAL A 96 7.15 -14.06 12.16
CA VAL A 96 8.46 -14.64 11.82
C VAL A 96 9.56 -13.62 12.09
N ARG A 97 10.70 -14.10 12.54
CA ARG A 97 11.87 -13.25 12.76
C ARG A 97 12.54 -12.92 11.45
N VAL A 98 12.76 -11.65 11.18
CA VAL A 98 13.61 -11.16 10.10
C VAL A 98 14.94 -10.74 10.72
N PRO A 99 16.07 -11.38 10.38
CA PRO A 99 17.36 -11.08 10.97
C PRO A 99 17.93 -9.74 10.48
N ALA A 100 18.87 -9.19 11.22
CA ALA A 100 19.67 -8.07 10.74
C ALA A 100 20.52 -8.50 9.53
N GLY A 101 20.74 -7.60 8.59
CA GLY A 101 21.49 -7.91 7.39
C GLY A 101 21.47 -6.85 6.31
N SER A 102 21.99 -7.18 5.16
CA SER A 102 21.97 -6.30 3.99
C SER A 102 21.44 -7.04 2.77
N PHE A 103 20.69 -6.36 1.94
CA PHE A 103 20.11 -6.90 0.71
C PHE A 103 20.07 -5.84 -0.39
N VAL A 104 19.77 -6.25 -1.60
CA VAL A 104 19.50 -5.34 -2.72
C VAL A 104 18.02 -5.06 -2.76
N MET A 105 17.65 -3.80 -2.59
CA MET A 105 16.27 -3.33 -2.72
C MET A 105 16.08 -2.65 -4.06
N GLY A 106 14.94 -2.91 -4.70
CA GLY A 106 14.61 -2.34 -6.00
C GLY A 106 15.19 -3.12 -7.18
N SER A 107 15.00 -2.57 -8.36
CA SER A 107 15.45 -3.15 -9.63
C SER A 107 15.83 -2.05 -10.61
N ASN A 108 16.82 -2.29 -11.45
CA ASN A 108 17.14 -1.42 -12.59
C ASN A 108 16.36 -1.81 -13.85
N ARG A 109 15.55 -2.89 -13.78
CA ARG A 109 14.72 -3.39 -14.87
C ARG A 109 13.26 -3.22 -14.52
N GLY A 110 12.50 -2.55 -15.38
CA GLY A 110 11.05 -2.39 -15.23
C GLY A 110 10.62 -0.94 -14.98
N HIS A 111 9.64 -0.74 -14.10
CA HIS A 111 9.09 0.58 -13.80
C HIS A 111 10.04 1.45 -12.97
N SER A 112 9.95 2.77 -13.15
CA SER A 112 10.76 3.75 -12.42
C SER A 112 10.50 3.75 -10.91
N ASP A 113 9.32 3.28 -10.49
CA ASP A 113 8.84 3.39 -9.11
C ASP A 113 9.67 2.58 -8.11
N TYR A 114 10.34 1.53 -8.59
CA TYR A 114 11.23 0.71 -7.77
C TYR A 114 12.70 0.76 -8.23
N SER A 115 13.04 1.77 -9.01
CA SER A 115 14.41 2.04 -9.45
C SER A 115 15.01 3.23 -8.70
N PRO A 116 16.31 3.29 -8.49
CA PRO A 116 17.33 2.30 -8.85
C PRO A 116 17.46 1.17 -7.83
N ALA A 117 18.03 0.03 -8.26
CA ALA A 117 18.49 -0.98 -7.32
C ALA A 117 19.58 -0.38 -6.42
N HIS A 118 19.48 -0.60 -5.11
CA HIS A 118 20.43 -0.08 -4.13
C HIS A 118 20.61 -1.03 -2.94
N LYS A 119 21.71 -0.90 -2.25
CA LYS A 119 21.95 -1.65 -1.01
C LYS A 119 21.08 -1.07 0.10
N GLN A 120 20.32 -1.92 0.76
CA GLN A 120 19.59 -1.61 1.97
C GLN A 120 20.14 -2.39 3.16
N VAL A 121 20.09 -1.79 4.35
CA VAL A 121 20.62 -2.39 5.57
C VAL A 121 19.54 -2.45 6.63
N VAL A 122 19.23 -3.64 7.09
CA VAL A 122 18.43 -3.88 8.28
C VAL A 122 19.38 -3.93 9.48
N LYS A 123 19.44 -2.86 10.26
CA LYS A 123 20.41 -2.70 11.37
C LYS A 123 20.11 -3.62 12.55
N LYS A 124 18.84 -3.89 12.82
CA LYS A 124 18.36 -4.76 13.90
C LYS A 124 17.30 -5.70 13.37
N GLY A 125 17.34 -6.97 13.77
CA GLY A 125 16.29 -7.89 13.44
C GLY A 125 14.94 -7.43 14.01
N PHE A 126 13.85 -7.77 13.33
CA PHE A 126 12.49 -7.41 13.72
C PHE A 126 11.51 -8.56 13.48
N TRP A 127 10.32 -8.43 14.06
CA TRP A 127 9.24 -9.36 13.85
C TRP A 127 8.35 -8.88 12.69
N MET A 128 8.01 -9.78 11.79
CA MET A 128 7.12 -9.52 10.67
C MET A 128 5.94 -10.49 10.76
N GLY A 129 4.73 -10.02 10.48
CA GLY A 129 3.57 -10.90 10.35
C GLY A 129 3.84 -12.01 9.33
N GLU A 130 3.45 -13.23 9.64
CA GLU A 130 3.61 -14.40 8.75
C GLU A 130 2.75 -14.26 7.49
N ILE A 131 1.63 -13.55 7.63
CA ILE A 131 0.70 -13.16 6.56
C ILE A 131 0.32 -11.68 6.73
N GLU A 132 -0.39 -11.13 5.76
CA GLU A 132 -0.99 -9.81 5.86
C GLU A 132 -1.94 -9.73 7.05
N VAL A 133 -2.05 -8.54 7.64
CA VAL A 133 -2.98 -8.30 8.76
C VAL A 133 -4.41 -8.49 8.28
N SER A 134 -5.16 -9.40 8.90
CA SER A 134 -6.55 -9.62 8.54
C SER A 134 -7.48 -8.53 9.07
N ASN A 135 -8.68 -8.43 8.51
CA ASN A 135 -9.72 -7.52 9.00
C ASN A 135 -10.05 -7.75 10.48
N GLU A 136 -10.13 -9.00 10.89
CA GLU A 136 -10.38 -9.37 12.29
C GLU A 136 -9.26 -8.86 13.20
N GLN A 137 -8.01 -9.14 12.83
CA GLN A 137 -6.85 -8.67 13.57
C GLN A 137 -6.79 -7.14 13.64
N PHE A 138 -7.01 -6.45 12.52
CA PHE A 138 -6.96 -4.99 12.48
C PHE A 138 -8.06 -4.34 13.33
N ARG A 139 -9.26 -4.91 13.33
CA ARG A 139 -10.40 -4.45 14.14
C ARG A 139 -10.22 -4.62 15.65
N THR A 140 -9.29 -5.43 16.10
CA THR A 140 -8.97 -5.48 17.55
C THR A 140 -8.42 -4.15 18.07
N ILE A 141 -7.89 -3.31 17.18
CA ILE A 141 -7.32 -2.00 17.49
C ILE A 141 -8.18 -0.86 16.91
N PHE A 142 -8.76 -1.08 15.73
CA PHE A 142 -9.63 -0.13 15.01
C PHE A 142 -10.99 -0.76 14.72
N PRO A 143 -11.91 -0.84 15.71
CA PRO A 143 -13.18 -1.56 15.58
C PRO A 143 -14.05 -1.08 14.41
N GLU A 144 -13.98 0.21 14.08
CA GLU A 144 -14.76 0.85 13.01
C GLU A 144 -14.13 0.68 11.61
N HIS A 145 -13.05 -0.08 11.50
CA HIS A 145 -12.38 -0.26 10.20
C HIS A 145 -13.26 -1.01 9.21
N ASP A 146 -13.37 -0.44 8.00
CA ASP A 146 -14.18 -0.98 6.90
C ASP A 146 -13.36 -1.07 5.61
N SER A 147 -12.97 -2.28 5.24
CA SER A 147 -12.25 -2.58 4.00
C SER A 147 -13.13 -2.48 2.75
N ARG A 148 -14.47 -2.41 2.90
CA ARG A 148 -15.47 -2.26 1.82
C ARG A 148 -15.37 -3.34 0.75
N PHE A 149 -15.22 -2.92 -0.50
CA PHE A 149 -15.24 -3.78 -1.68
C PHE A 149 -13.98 -3.62 -2.51
N ILE A 150 -13.50 -4.74 -3.09
CA ILE A 150 -12.52 -4.71 -4.18
C ILE A 150 -13.29 -4.47 -5.48
N ARG A 151 -12.97 -3.44 -6.21
CA ARG A 151 -13.60 -3.16 -7.51
C ARG A 151 -13.05 -4.12 -8.56
N GLN A 152 -13.94 -4.86 -9.20
CA GLN A 152 -13.57 -5.86 -10.20
C GLN A 152 -13.01 -5.22 -11.49
N LEU A 153 -13.46 -4.01 -11.84
CA LEU A 153 -13.02 -3.29 -13.02
C LEU A 153 -12.56 -1.88 -12.62
N TRP A 154 -11.33 -1.56 -12.91
CA TRP A 154 -10.72 -0.26 -12.61
C TRP A 154 -11.46 0.93 -13.20
N LYS A 155 -12.25 0.71 -14.24
CA LYS A 155 -12.96 1.74 -15.00
C LYS A 155 -14.47 1.75 -14.79
N ASP A 156 -15.00 0.70 -14.20
CA ASP A 156 -16.43 0.59 -13.95
C ASP A 156 -16.73 0.95 -12.48
N HIS A 157 -17.18 2.19 -12.29
CA HIS A 157 -17.55 2.71 -10.97
C HIS A 157 -18.98 2.35 -10.57
N VAL A 158 -19.72 1.69 -11.44
CA VAL A 158 -21.14 1.38 -11.28
C VAL A 158 -21.34 0.06 -10.55
N HIS A 159 -20.44 -0.90 -10.72
CA HIS A 159 -20.57 -2.21 -10.10
C HIS A 159 -19.75 -2.29 -8.80
N GLN A 160 -20.43 -2.69 -7.72
CA GLN A 160 -19.73 -3.11 -6.51
C GLN A 160 -18.92 -4.36 -6.84
N GLY A 161 -17.62 -4.32 -6.54
CA GLY A 161 -16.77 -5.50 -6.66
C GLY A 161 -17.02 -6.50 -5.52
N TYR A 162 -16.09 -7.41 -5.31
CA TYR A 162 -16.17 -8.38 -4.24
C TYR A 162 -16.02 -7.72 -2.87
N PRO A 163 -16.82 -8.13 -1.84
CA PRO A 163 -16.63 -7.65 -0.49
C PRO A 163 -15.25 -8.03 0.02
N ALA A 164 -14.59 -7.07 0.68
CA ALA A 164 -13.24 -7.22 1.23
C ALA A 164 -13.23 -7.18 2.77
N ASN A 165 -14.39 -7.33 3.40
CA ASN A 165 -14.60 -7.16 4.84
C ASN A 165 -14.69 -8.47 5.63
N ASN A 166 -14.51 -9.64 4.99
CA ASN A 166 -14.52 -10.90 5.72
C ASN A 166 -13.37 -10.91 6.75
N PRO A 167 -13.58 -11.50 7.93
CA PRO A 167 -12.61 -11.50 9.03
C PRO A 167 -11.21 -11.94 8.61
N GLU A 168 -11.12 -13.00 7.82
CA GLU A 168 -9.85 -13.61 7.38
C GLU A 168 -9.20 -12.92 6.17
N GLN A 169 -9.90 -12.02 5.49
CA GLN A 169 -9.32 -11.27 4.37
C GLN A 169 -8.37 -10.19 4.86
N PRO A 170 -7.34 -9.83 4.08
CA PRO A 170 -6.44 -8.74 4.41
C PRO A 170 -7.18 -7.41 4.61
N ALA A 171 -6.80 -6.67 5.63
CA ALA A 171 -7.29 -5.32 5.86
C ALA A 171 -6.72 -4.40 4.76
N ILE A 172 -7.61 -3.78 3.99
CA ILE A 172 -7.26 -2.82 2.94
C ILE A 172 -7.80 -1.43 3.29
N ARG A 173 -7.40 -0.40 2.53
CA ARG A 173 -7.77 1.01 2.79
C ARG A 173 -7.24 1.53 4.14
N VAL A 174 -6.09 1.04 4.54
CA VAL A 174 -5.35 1.46 5.71
C VAL A 174 -4.38 2.57 5.30
N SER A 175 -4.41 3.70 6.00
CA SER A 175 -3.41 4.75 5.83
C SER A 175 -2.08 4.35 6.48
N TRP A 176 -1.01 5.06 6.12
CA TRP A 176 0.30 4.86 6.76
C TRP A 176 0.24 5.13 8.27
N GLU A 177 -0.48 6.16 8.69
CA GLU A 177 -0.66 6.55 10.09
C GLU A 177 -1.39 5.46 10.88
N GLU A 178 -2.44 4.88 10.32
CA GLU A 178 -3.16 3.76 10.94
C GLU A 178 -2.29 2.52 11.05
N ALA A 179 -1.52 2.20 10.00
CA ALA A 179 -0.58 1.08 10.05
C ALA A 179 0.50 1.28 11.13
N MET A 180 1.05 2.50 11.24
CA MET A 180 2.02 2.82 12.29
C MET A 180 1.41 2.77 13.70
N ALA A 181 0.19 3.25 13.86
CA ALA A 181 -0.53 3.17 15.13
C ALA A 181 -0.85 1.71 15.51
N PHE A 182 -1.22 0.87 14.53
CA PHE A 182 -1.40 -0.57 14.72
C PHE A 182 -0.09 -1.22 15.22
N CYS A 183 1.02 -1.00 14.51
CA CYS A 183 2.32 -1.55 14.89
C CYS A 183 2.78 -1.09 16.28
N LYS A 184 2.53 0.18 16.63
CA LYS A 184 2.84 0.71 17.95
C LYS A 184 2.07 -0.04 19.04
N LYS A 185 0.75 -0.15 18.92
CA LYS A 185 -0.10 -0.85 19.88
C LYS A 185 0.23 -2.35 19.97
N LEU A 186 0.63 -2.95 18.85
CA LEU A 186 1.08 -4.33 18.81
C LEU A 186 2.38 -4.52 19.59
N SER A 187 3.28 -3.55 19.58
CA SER A 187 4.55 -3.59 20.31
C SER A 187 4.40 -3.35 21.82
N GLU A 188 3.23 -2.93 22.27
CA GLU A 188 2.88 -2.74 23.69
C GLU A 188 2.31 -4.02 24.32
N LYS A 189 2.03 -5.07 23.53
CA LYS A 189 1.55 -6.38 23.97
C LYS A 189 2.69 -7.36 24.19
#